data_d2398a9f20dad28b98f277c805f587a9
#
_entry.id   d2398a9f20dad28b98f277c805f587a9
#
_cell.length_a   1.000
_cell.length_b   1.000
_cell.length_c   1.000
_cell.angle_alpha   90.00
_cell.angle_beta   90.00
_cell.angle_gamma   90.00
#
_symmetry.space_group_name_H-M   'P 1'
#
loop_
_entity.id
_entity.type
_entity.pdbx_description
1 polymer ?
#
loop_
_entity_poly.entity_id
_entity_poly.type
_entity_poly.pdbx_seq_one_letter_code
_entity_poly.pdbx_strand_id
1 'polypeptide(L)'
;KNDSVSAIVITSSLPIFSGGADISEFSGGDLSPMLPEVLDKIENTSKPVIAVLPGPAFGGGLEVALACHHRVTFADNKVGLPEVNLGILPGAGGTQRLPRLADAQTALTMIVTGKPTSVLKLPGVFDKISDKPEHLLEDTKAYLASLSGPNAVKRTCDITLSMSEETQGVFEAVTAQTKKASKGFFAPLKCIEAVRGAYTLSFEDGLKNEGKLFMECM
;
A
#
# COMPACT_ATOMS: atom_id res chain seq x y z
N LYS A 1 3.30 24.45 12.35
CA LYS A 1 2.57 24.43 11.05
C LYS A 1 3.11 25.60 10.23
N ASN A 2 3.64 25.34 9.02
CA ASN A 2 4.12 26.38 8.12
C ASN A 2 3.06 26.65 7.05
N ASP A 3 2.38 27.78 7.13
CA ASP A 3 1.26 28.12 6.23
C ASP A 3 1.69 28.41 4.81
N SER A 4 3.00 28.69 4.57
CA SER A 4 3.55 28.86 3.23
C SER A 4 3.70 27.54 2.43
N VAL A 5 3.63 26.40 3.11
CA VAL A 5 3.66 25.07 2.48
C VAL A 5 2.24 24.67 2.08
N SER A 6 1.97 24.50 0.79
CA SER A 6 0.67 24.10 0.26
C SER A 6 0.51 22.59 0.11
N ALA A 7 1.60 21.86 -0.10
CA ALA A 7 1.62 20.41 -0.24
C ALA A 7 2.96 19.82 0.21
N ILE A 8 3.00 18.53 0.48
CA ILE A 8 4.19 17.78 0.87
C ILE A 8 4.44 16.70 -0.18
N VAL A 9 5.68 16.59 -0.65
CA VAL A 9 6.09 15.53 -1.57
C VAL A 9 7.03 14.58 -0.85
N ILE A 10 6.74 13.30 -0.86
CA ILE A 10 7.62 12.22 -0.42
C ILE A 10 8.18 11.55 -1.67
N THR A 11 9.49 11.55 -1.82
CA THR A 11 10.19 10.97 -2.96
C THR A 11 11.56 10.44 -2.54
N SER A 12 12.28 9.84 -3.46
CA SER A 12 13.66 9.38 -3.28
C SER A 12 14.60 10.06 -4.28
N SER A 13 15.83 10.29 -3.88
CA SER A 13 16.94 10.70 -4.77
C SER A 13 17.62 9.52 -5.45
N LEU A 14 17.24 8.29 -5.08
CA LEU A 14 17.76 7.05 -5.65
C LEU A 14 16.85 6.56 -6.79
N PRO A 15 17.33 5.65 -7.65
CA PRO A 15 16.52 5.05 -8.73
C PRO A 15 15.44 4.08 -8.23
N ILE A 16 15.23 3.98 -6.92
CA ILE A 16 14.13 3.27 -6.28
C ILE A 16 13.42 4.21 -5.31
N PHE A 17 12.12 4.04 -5.11
CA PHE A 17 11.40 4.78 -4.08
C PHE A 17 11.77 4.25 -2.69
N SER A 18 11.58 2.94 -2.47
CA SER A 18 12.02 2.24 -1.26
C SER A 18 11.96 0.72 -1.46
N GLY A 19 12.95 0.02 -0.92
CA GLY A 19 12.98 -1.46 -0.86
C GLY A 19 12.12 -2.06 0.27
N GLY A 20 11.59 -1.24 1.16
CA GLY A 20 10.85 -1.66 2.35
C GLY A 20 11.62 -1.43 3.64
N ALA A 21 11.18 -2.08 4.71
CA ALA A 21 11.84 -2.02 6.01
C ALA A 21 13.18 -2.77 6.00
N ASP A 22 14.14 -2.28 6.78
CA ASP A 22 15.37 -3.02 7.05
C ASP A 22 15.07 -4.19 7.99
N ILE A 23 15.15 -5.41 7.46
CA ILE A 23 14.87 -6.63 8.24
C ILE A 23 15.86 -6.82 9.40
N SER A 24 17.05 -6.25 9.36
CA SER A 24 17.99 -6.33 10.47
C SER A 24 17.51 -5.60 11.72
N GLU A 25 16.66 -4.58 11.56
CA GLU A 25 16.07 -3.82 12.67
C GLU A 25 15.05 -4.64 13.47
N PHE A 26 14.44 -5.69 12.88
CA PHE A 26 13.53 -6.58 13.62
C PHE A 26 14.23 -7.43 14.69
N SER A 27 15.57 -7.51 14.67
CA SER A 27 16.37 -8.33 15.59
C SER A 27 16.68 -7.65 16.94
N GLY A 28 16.24 -6.42 17.16
CA GLY A 28 16.40 -5.69 18.43
C GLY A 28 16.93 -4.27 18.22
N GLY A 29 16.13 -3.32 18.62
CA GLY A 29 16.41 -1.88 18.61
C GLY A 29 15.18 -1.08 18.96
N ASP A 30 15.33 0.18 19.30
CA ASP A 30 14.21 1.10 19.42
C ASP A 30 13.76 1.50 18.00
N LEU A 31 12.65 0.92 17.55
CA LEU A 31 12.04 1.22 16.27
C LEU A 31 11.09 2.45 16.32
N SER A 32 11.16 3.23 17.38
CA SER A 32 10.29 4.40 17.53
C SER A 32 10.75 5.57 16.64
N PRO A 33 9.81 6.21 15.89
CA PRO A 33 8.41 5.83 15.78
C PRO A 33 8.20 4.60 14.89
N MET A 34 7.28 3.71 15.27
CA MET A 34 6.90 2.58 14.43
C MET A 34 6.28 3.04 13.11
N LEU A 35 6.52 2.30 12.02
CA LEU A 35 6.02 2.65 10.70
C LEU A 35 4.49 2.92 10.67
N PRO A 36 3.62 2.11 11.29
CA PRO A 36 2.18 2.40 11.33
C PRO A 36 1.84 3.78 11.92
N GLU A 37 2.57 4.24 12.95
CA GLU A 37 2.36 5.55 13.57
C GLU A 37 2.74 6.69 12.60
N VAL A 38 3.78 6.49 11.81
CA VAL A 38 4.21 7.45 10.79
C VAL A 38 3.18 7.52 9.67
N LEU A 39 2.66 6.37 9.23
CA LEU A 39 1.64 6.30 8.19
C LEU A 39 0.32 6.96 8.62
N ASP A 40 -0.08 6.78 9.88
CA ASP A 40 -1.24 7.47 10.45
C ASP A 40 -1.05 9.00 10.40
N LYS A 41 0.14 9.50 10.77
CA LYS A 41 0.45 10.94 10.67
C LYS A 41 0.44 11.45 9.24
N ILE A 42 0.93 10.68 8.27
CA ILE A 42 0.89 11.03 6.84
C ILE A 42 -0.56 11.15 6.38
N GLU A 43 -1.36 10.12 6.61
CA GLU A 43 -2.75 10.04 6.15
C GLU A 43 -3.66 11.08 6.81
N ASN A 44 -3.39 11.46 8.07
CA ASN A 44 -4.14 12.49 8.80
C ASN A 44 -3.58 13.91 8.66
N THR A 45 -2.60 14.12 7.79
CA THR A 45 -2.06 15.46 7.50
C THR A 45 -3.11 16.31 6.77
N SER A 46 -3.33 17.54 7.24
CA SER A 46 -4.33 18.47 6.67
C SER A 46 -3.93 19.07 5.31
N LYS A 47 -2.70 18.86 4.87
CA LYS A 47 -2.17 19.30 3.57
C LYS A 47 -2.00 18.09 2.66
N PRO A 48 -2.17 18.22 1.34
CA PRO A 48 -1.91 17.14 0.42
C PRO A 48 -0.51 16.55 0.61
N VAL A 49 -0.42 15.24 0.78
CA VAL A 49 0.84 14.49 0.79
C VAL A 49 0.86 13.60 -0.45
N ILE A 50 1.89 13.77 -1.27
CA ILE A 50 2.02 13.08 -2.56
C ILE A 50 3.25 12.18 -2.53
N ALA A 51 3.06 10.88 -2.75
CA ALA A 51 4.15 9.97 -3.03
C ALA A 51 4.52 10.07 -4.50
N VAL A 52 5.76 10.44 -4.78
CA VAL A 52 6.33 10.48 -6.14
C VAL A 52 7.37 9.37 -6.25
N LEU A 53 7.06 8.35 -7.04
CA LEU A 53 7.85 7.12 -7.13
C LEU A 53 8.78 7.17 -8.35
N PRO A 54 10.08 7.54 -8.17
CA PRO A 54 11.06 7.58 -9.26
C PRO A 54 11.52 6.18 -9.69
N GLY A 55 11.06 5.15 -9.01
CA GLY A 55 11.36 3.75 -9.24
C GLY A 55 10.56 2.84 -8.33
N PRO A 56 10.92 1.55 -8.24
CA PRO A 56 10.17 0.55 -7.49
C PRO A 56 9.91 0.92 -6.04
N ALA A 57 8.74 0.50 -5.55
CA ALA A 57 8.35 0.60 -4.14
C ALA A 57 7.88 -0.78 -3.67
N PHE A 58 8.54 -1.31 -2.64
CA PHE A 58 8.25 -2.63 -2.10
C PHE A 58 8.00 -2.59 -0.59
N GLY A 59 7.15 -3.51 -0.11
CA GLY A 59 6.87 -3.68 1.31
C GLY A 59 6.46 -2.38 1.99
N GLY A 60 7.05 -2.07 3.13
CA GLY A 60 6.83 -0.82 3.87
C GLY A 60 6.97 0.45 3.01
N GLY A 61 7.82 0.41 1.96
CA GLY A 61 7.93 1.52 1.02
C GLY A 61 6.66 1.73 0.20
N LEU A 62 6.00 0.66 -0.25
CA LEU A 62 4.70 0.76 -0.89
C LEU A 62 3.63 1.18 0.13
N GLU A 63 3.69 0.68 1.38
CA GLU A 63 2.75 1.07 2.44
C GLU A 63 2.81 2.58 2.73
N VAL A 64 4.02 3.19 2.70
CA VAL A 64 4.18 4.66 2.76
C VAL A 64 3.44 5.33 1.60
N ALA A 65 3.62 4.85 0.38
CA ALA A 65 2.95 5.42 -0.78
C ALA A 65 1.42 5.28 -0.71
N LEU A 66 0.91 4.14 -0.21
CA LEU A 66 -0.53 3.88 -0.05
C LEU A 66 -1.17 4.77 1.04
N ALA A 67 -0.41 5.19 2.04
CA ALA A 67 -0.86 6.10 3.09
C ALA A 67 -0.84 7.58 2.66
N CYS A 68 -0.11 7.94 1.60
CA CYS A 68 -0.16 9.27 1.02
C CYS A 68 -1.52 9.52 0.37
N HIS A 69 -1.92 10.79 0.29
CA HIS A 69 -3.19 11.19 -0.33
C HIS A 69 -3.19 10.93 -1.84
N HIS A 70 -2.04 11.15 -2.49
CA HIS A 70 -1.87 10.96 -3.93
C HIS A 70 -0.58 10.20 -4.25
N ARG A 71 -0.54 9.56 -5.41
CA ARG A 71 0.57 8.74 -5.90
C ARG A 71 0.83 9.05 -7.36
N VAL A 72 2.07 9.44 -7.66
CA VAL A 72 2.56 9.74 -9.01
C VAL A 72 3.73 8.83 -9.32
N THR A 73 3.76 8.27 -10.52
CA THR A 73 4.82 7.36 -10.98
C THR A 73 4.96 7.41 -12.49
N PHE A 74 5.73 6.50 -13.10
CA PHE A 74 5.87 6.37 -14.55
C PHE A 74 5.54 4.94 -15.03
N ALA A 75 5.24 4.80 -16.34
CA ALA A 75 4.59 3.62 -16.91
C ALA A 75 5.37 2.30 -16.71
N ASP A 76 6.70 2.32 -16.80
CA ASP A 76 7.53 1.11 -16.68
C ASP A 76 7.82 0.71 -15.23
N ASN A 77 7.27 1.43 -14.25
CA ASN A 77 7.52 1.14 -12.83
C ASN A 77 6.76 -0.10 -12.35
N LYS A 78 7.31 -0.71 -11.29
CA LYS A 78 6.71 -1.88 -10.59
C LYS A 78 6.69 -1.63 -9.09
N VAL A 79 5.63 -2.13 -8.46
CA VAL A 79 5.45 -2.07 -7.02
C VAL A 79 4.99 -3.42 -6.48
N GLY A 80 5.11 -3.65 -5.17
CA GLY A 80 4.67 -4.92 -4.59
C GLY A 80 4.72 -4.95 -3.08
N LEU A 81 4.06 -5.95 -2.51
CA LEU A 81 4.08 -6.31 -1.09
C LEU A 81 4.64 -7.74 -0.96
N PRO A 82 5.98 -7.90 -0.94
CA PRO A 82 6.65 -9.20 -1.01
C PRO A 82 6.78 -9.92 0.33
N GLU A 83 6.19 -9.42 1.40
CA GLU A 83 6.34 -9.89 2.78
C GLU A 83 6.03 -11.39 2.93
N VAL A 84 5.10 -11.91 2.15
CA VAL A 84 4.73 -13.34 2.14
C VAL A 84 5.92 -14.24 1.81
N ASN A 85 6.90 -13.77 1.03
CA ASN A 85 8.12 -14.52 0.70
C ASN A 85 9.08 -14.64 1.91
N LEU A 86 8.87 -13.82 2.95
CA LEU A 86 9.58 -13.88 4.22
C LEU A 86 8.80 -14.65 5.29
N GLY A 87 7.62 -15.22 4.92
CA GLY A 87 6.76 -15.95 5.84
C GLY A 87 5.85 -15.06 6.71
N ILE A 88 5.80 -13.77 6.43
CA ILE A 88 4.95 -12.77 7.11
C ILE A 88 3.94 -12.14 6.15
N LEU A 89 3.13 -11.22 6.64
CA LEU A 89 2.23 -10.40 5.84
C LEU A 89 2.61 -8.92 5.93
N PRO A 90 2.11 -8.03 5.03
CA PRO A 90 2.27 -6.58 5.18
C PRO A 90 1.74 -6.11 6.54
N GLY A 91 2.57 -5.40 7.31
CA GLY A 91 2.27 -5.10 8.73
C GLY A 91 2.08 -3.60 9.04
N ALA A 92 2.06 -2.74 8.02
CA ALA A 92 1.85 -1.31 8.21
C ALA A 92 0.61 -0.78 7.46
N GLY A 93 -0.41 -1.62 7.29
CA GLY A 93 -1.69 -1.26 6.68
C GLY A 93 -1.77 -1.59 5.19
N GLY A 94 -0.80 -2.30 4.62
CA GLY A 94 -0.81 -2.70 3.21
C GLY A 94 -2.00 -3.58 2.86
N THR A 95 -2.40 -4.51 3.74
CA THR A 95 -3.57 -5.37 3.55
C THR A 95 -4.89 -4.61 3.68
N GLN A 96 -4.86 -3.42 4.27
CA GLN A 96 -6.03 -2.57 4.46
C GLN A 96 -6.13 -1.48 3.38
N ARG A 97 -5.01 -0.85 2.98
CA ARG A 97 -5.02 0.25 2.02
C ARG A 97 -5.05 -0.22 0.57
N LEU A 98 -4.29 -1.25 0.20
CA LEU A 98 -4.26 -1.72 -1.19
C LEU A 98 -5.64 -2.14 -1.72
N PRO A 99 -6.46 -2.94 -1.00
CA PRO A 99 -7.78 -3.34 -1.49
C PRO A 99 -8.79 -2.19 -1.54
N ARG A 100 -8.51 -1.03 -0.90
CA ARG A 100 -9.31 0.19 -1.02
C ARG A 100 -8.99 1.01 -2.27
N LEU A 101 -7.89 0.73 -2.92
CA LEU A 101 -7.41 1.43 -4.12
C LEU A 101 -7.41 0.54 -5.37
N ALA A 102 -7.30 -0.78 -5.20
CA ALA A 102 -7.35 -1.77 -6.26
C ALA A 102 -8.56 -2.70 -6.07
N ASP A 103 -8.92 -3.45 -7.12
CA ASP A 103 -9.92 -4.50 -6.98
C ASP A 103 -9.44 -5.67 -6.09
N ALA A 104 -10.39 -6.45 -5.57
CA ALA A 104 -10.12 -7.55 -4.65
C ALA A 104 -9.17 -8.62 -5.23
N GLN A 105 -9.34 -8.96 -6.50
CA GLN A 105 -8.53 -9.97 -7.17
C GLN A 105 -7.07 -9.52 -7.27
N THR A 106 -6.87 -8.27 -7.67
CA THR A 106 -5.53 -7.67 -7.81
C THR A 106 -4.85 -7.54 -6.46
N ALA A 107 -5.53 -7.00 -5.45
CA ALA A 107 -4.98 -6.84 -4.09
C ALA A 107 -4.60 -8.20 -3.48
N LEU A 108 -5.49 -9.19 -3.52
CA LEU A 108 -5.23 -10.54 -3.03
C LEU A 108 -4.04 -11.17 -3.77
N THR A 109 -4.01 -11.08 -5.11
CA THR A 109 -2.94 -11.69 -5.90
C THR A 109 -1.59 -11.10 -5.54
N MET A 110 -1.48 -9.76 -5.44
CA MET A 110 -0.23 -9.10 -5.06
C MET A 110 0.27 -9.53 -3.68
N ILE A 111 -0.61 -9.51 -2.69
CA ILE A 111 -0.25 -9.77 -1.29
C ILE A 111 0.06 -11.26 -1.07
N VAL A 112 -0.75 -12.15 -1.63
CA VAL A 112 -0.59 -13.61 -1.44
C VAL A 112 0.60 -14.18 -2.20
N THR A 113 0.95 -13.59 -3.36
CA THR A 113 2.08 -14.08 -4.16
C THR A 113 3.38 -13.33 -3.91
N GLY A 114 3.32 -12.12 -3.35
CA GLY A 114 4.48 -11.24 -3.16
C GLY A 114 5.17 -10.84 -4.46
N LYS A 115 4.50 -10.99 -5.62
CA LYS A 115 5.11 -10.69 -6.92
C LYS A 115 5.02 -9.21 -7.25
N PRO A 116 6.12 -8.61 -7.76
CA PRO A 116 6.08 -7.26 -8.31
C PRO A 116 5.04 -7.13 -9.42
N THR A 117 4.24 -6.07 -9.36
CA THR A 117 3.17 -5.78 -10.31
C THR A 117 3.46 -4.47 -11.04
N SER A 118 3.26 -4.43 -12.36
CA SER A 118 3.35 -3.20 -13.15
C SER A 118 2.28 -2.21 -12.69
N VAL A 119 2.65 -0.94 -12.55
CA VAL A 119 1.72 0.14 -12.17
C VAL A 119 0.55 0.29 -13.15
N LEU A 120 0.74 -0.08 -14.43
CA LEU A 120 -0.31 -0.09 -15.45
C LEU A 120 -1.40 -1.15 -15.20
N LYS A 121 -1.12 -2.15 -14.36
CA LYS A 121 -2.09 -3.18 -13.94
C LYS A 121 -2.81 -2.84 -12.64
N LEU A 122 -2.64 -1.62 -12.14
CA LEU A 122 -3.16 -1.14 -10.86
C LEU A 122 -4.06 0.10 -11.08
N PRO A 123 -5.15 -0.03 -11.85
CA PRO A 123 -6.07 1.08 -12.06
C PRO A 123 -6.63 1.54 -10.70
N GLY A 124 -6.64 2.85 -10.46
CA GLY A 124 -7.11 3.46 -9.22
C GLY A 124 -6.04 3.63 -8.13
N VAL A 125 -4.92 2.90 -8.19
CA VAL A 125 -3.85 3.05 -7.19
C VAL A 125 -3.04 4.32 -7.44
N PHE A 126 -2.74 4.65 -8.70
CA PHE A 126 -1.94 5.82 -9.08
C PHE A 126 -2.81 6.90 -9.69
N ASP A 127 -2.62 8.12 -9.22
CA ASP A 127 -3.38 9.30 -9.66
C ASP A 127 -2.83 9.90 -10.95
N LYS A 128 -1.53 9.79 -11.15
CA LYS A 128 -0.85 10.21 -12.38
C LYS A 128 0.26 9.21 -12.71
N ILE A 129 0.28 8.76 -13.96
CA ILE A 129 1.34 7.93 -14.51
C ILE A 129 1.96 8.71 -15.68
N SER A 130 3.25 9.06 -15.53
CA SER A 130 4.06 9.68 -16.57
C SER A 130 4.50 8.64 -17.59
N ASP A 131 4.68 9.04 -18.85
CA ASP A 131 5.13 8.10 -19.88
C ASP A 131 6.56 7.61 -19.62
N LYS A 132 7.42 8.52 -19.07
CA LYS A 132 8.83 8.25 -18.83
C LYS A 132 9.29 8.85 -17.49
N PRO A 133 10.35 8.30 -16.88
CA PRO A 133 10.88 8.82 -15.61
C PRO A 133 11.31 10.28 -15.67
N GLU A 134 11.87 10.74 -16.78
CA GLU A 134 12.32 12.12 -16.98
C GLU A 134 11.18 13.15 -16.94
N HIS A 135 9.95 12.75 -17.24
CA HIS A 135 8.77 13.62 -17.19
C HIS A 135 8.15 13.68 -15.78
N LEU A 136 8.57 12.81 -14.88
CA LEU A 136 7.93 12.62 -13.57
C LEU A 136 7.84 13.91 -12.76
N LEU A 137 8.90 14.71 -12.74
CA LEU A 137 8.94 15.95 -11.96
C LEU A 137 7.99 17.00 -12.52
N GLU A 138 7.96 17.16 -13.84
CA GLU A 138 7.10 18.13 -14.54
C GLU A 138 5.63 17.73 -14.39
N ASP A 139 5.31 16.47 -14.65
CA ASP A 139 3.98 15.92 -14.47
C ASP A 139 3.49 16.03 -13.02
N THR A 140 4.37 15.83 -12.04
CA THR A 140 4.04 16.01 -10.61
C THR A 140 3.69 17.46 -10.31
N LYS A 141 4.46 18.43 -10.83
CA LYS A 141 4.16 19.86 -10.65
C LYS A 141 2.83 20.25 -11.28
N ALA A 142 2.56 19.78 -12.49
CA ALA A 142 1.29 20.00 -13.17
C ALA A 142 0.12 19.37 -12.40
N TYR A 143 0.30 18.16 -11.91
CA TYR A 143 -0.69 17.47 -11.08
C TYR A 143 -0.97 18.23 -9.79
N LEU A 144 0.07 18.66 -9.07
CA LEU A 144 -0.06 19.45 -7.84
C LEU A 144 -0.83 20.75 -8.07
N ALA A 145 -0.55 21.44 -9.18
CA ALA A 145 -1.24 22.69 -9.54
C ALA A 145 -2.75 22.46 -9.83
N SER A 146 -3.15 21.25 -10.20
CA SER A 146 -4.55 20.88 -10.44
C SER A 146 -5.31 20.51 -9.17
N LEU A 147 -4.59 20.23 -8.06
CA LEU A 147 -5.23 19.83 -6.80
C LEU A 147 -5.88 21.03 -6.12
N SER A 148 -7.20 20.97 -5.94
CA SER A 148 -7.97 22.00 -5.27
C SER A 148 -9.22 21.43 -4.60
N GLY A 149 -9.74 22.17 -3.61
CA GLY A 149 -10.97 21.81 -2.92
C GLY A 149 -10.88 20.49 -2.13
N PRO A 150 -12.02 19.81 -1.92
CA PRO A 150 -12.08 18.58 -1.09
C PRO A 150 -11.22 17.42 -1.58
N ASN A 151 -10.92 17.40 -2.89
CA ASN A 151 -10.10 16.34 -3.49
C ASN A 151 -8.60 16.53 -3.27
N ALA A 152 -8.17 17.64 -2.70
CA ALA A 152 -6.75 17.89 -2.41
C ALA A 152 -6.21 16.97 -1.30
N VAL A 153 -7.07 16.57 -0.35
CA VAL A 153 -6.75 15.63 0.72
C VAL A 153 -7.77 14.49 0.67
N LYS A 154 -7.41 13.38 0.02
CA LYS A 154 -8.22 12.16 -0.02
C LYS A 154 -7.50 11.05 0.74
N ARG A 155 -8.13 10.58 1.81
CA ARG A 155 -7.55 9.54 2.67
C ARG A 155 -8.05 8.17 2.22
N THR A 156 -7.13 7.24 2.09
CA THR A 156 -7.47 5.86 1.74
C THR A 156 -8.32 5.19 2.83
N CYS A 157 -8.08 5.54 4.11
CA CYS A 157 -8.85 5.03 5.25
C CYS A 157 -10.34 5.40 5.21
N ASP A 158 -10.73 6.48 4.52
CA ASP A 158 -12.13 6.92 4.41
C ASP A 158 -12.93 6.09 3.39
N ILE A 159 -12.26 5.30 2.54
CA ILE A 159 -12.91 4.44 1.55
C ILE A 159 -13.49 3.21 2.25
N THR A 160 -14.81 3.08 2.18
CA THR A 160 -15.51 1.91 2.72
C THR A 160 -15.65 0.83 1.65
N LEU A 161 -15.27 -0.39 1.99
CA LEU A 161 -15.48 -1.57 1.15
C LEU A 161 -16.65 -2.39 1.70
N SER A 162 -17.30 -3.14 0.81
CA SER A 162 -18.33 -4.11 1.17
C SER A 162 -18.08 -5.46 0.51
N MET A 163 -18.43 -6.53 1.20
CA MET A 163 -18.31 -7.90 0.70
C MET A 163 -19.55 -8.21 -0.18
N SER A 164 -19.42 -7.99 -1.49
CA SER A 164 -20.42 -8.45 -2.47
C SER A 164 -20.30 -9.95 -2.74
N GLU A 165 -21.29 -10.56 -3.39
CA GLU A 165 -21.22 -11.97 -3.84
C GLU A 165 -20.04 -12.20 -4.77
N GLU A 166 -19.78 -11.27 -5.70
CA GLU A 166 -18.65 -11.31 -6.61
C GLU A 166 -17.32 -11.29 -5.83
N THR A 167 -17.16 -10.35 -4.90
CA THR A 167 -15.98 -10.24 -4.03
C THR A 167 -15.78 -11.51 -3.20
N GLN A 168 -16.85 -12.07 -2.64
CA GLN A 168 -16.81 -13.33 -1.90
C GLN A 168 -16.32 -14.48 -2.79
N GLY A 169 -16.78 -14.57 -4.03
CA GLY A 169 -16.33 -15.57 -5.00
C GLY A 169 -14.83 -15.44 -5.30
N VAL A 170 -14.31 -14.21 -5.41
CA VAL A 170 -12.86 -13.96 -5.57
C VAL A 170 -12.08 -14.50 -4.36
N PHE A 171 -12.52 -14.21 -3.13
CA PHE A 171 -11.89 -14.74 -1.93
C PHE A 171 -11.86 -16.27 -1.88
N GLU A 172 -12.96 -16.92 -2.27
CA GLU A 172 -13.07 -18.38 -2.29
C GLU A 172 -12.11 -18.99 -3.32
N ALA A 173 -12.09 -18.44 -4.53
CA ALA A 173 -11.20 -18.90 -5.60
C ALA A 173 -9.72 -18.74 -5.23
N VAL A 174 -9.32 -17.56 -4.73
CA VAL A 174 -7.93 -17.31 -4.30
C VAL A 174 -7.57 -18.20 -3.11
N THR A 175 -8.47 -18.40 -2.15
CA THR A 175 -8.22 -19.30 -1.01
C THR A 175 -8.00 -20.74 -1.45
N ALA A 176 -8.84 -21.25 -2.36
CA ALA A 176 -8.70 -22.61 -2.88
C ALA A 176 -7.38 -22.81 -3.65
N GLN A 177 -7.01 -21.82 -4.47
CA GLN A 177 -5.74 -21.82 -5.19
C GLN A 177 -4.54 -21.76 -4.26
N THR A 178 -4.60 -20.88 -3.25
CA THR A 178 -3.53 -20.69 -2.26
C THR A 178 -3.32 -21.95 -1.44
N LYS A 179 -4.37 -22.61 -0.95
CA LYS A 179 -4.27 -23.89 -0.23
C LYS A 179 -3.54 -24.96 -1.02
N LYS A 180 -3.75 -25.03 -2.33
CA LYS A 180 -3.05 -25.98 -3.22
C LYS A 180 -1.58 -25.61 -3.44
N ALA A 181 -1.28 -24.30 -3.56
CA ALA A 181 0.05 -23.80 -3.88
C ALA A 181 0.97 -23.66 -2.67
N SER A 182 0.44 -23.33 -1.49
CA SER A 182 1.23 -22.98 -0.30
C SER A 182 1.95 -24.16 0.36
N LYS A 183 1.62 -25.41 0.00
CA LYS A 183 2.29 -26.62 0.54
C LYS A 183 2.45 -26.60 2.07
N GLY A 184 1.51 -26.00 2.81
CA GLY A 184 1.55 -25.88 4.26
C GLY A 184 2.17 -24.57 4.78
N PHE A 185 2.62 -23.67 3.94
CA PHE A 185 3.02 -22.32 4.37
C PHE A 185 1.82 -21.56 4.94
N PHE A 186 2.03 -20.98 6.13
CA PHE A 186 0.98 -20.34 6.92
C PHE A 186 0.65 -18.91 6.44
N ALA A 187 1.67 -18.11 6.16
CA ALA A 187 1.54 -16.68 5.83
C ALA A 187 0.60 -16.38 4.64
N PRO A 188 0.58 -17.14 3.52
CA PRO A 188 -0.33 -16.83 2.42
C PRO A 188 -1.82 -16.87 2.81
N LEU A 189 -2.21 -17.77 3.72
CA LEU A 189 -3.59 -17.86 4.23
C LEU A 189 -3.89 -16.70 5.19
N LYS A 190 -2.90 -16.29 6.00
CA LYS A 190 -3.02 -15.11 6.88
C LYS A 190 -3.11 -13.81 6.08
N CYS A 191 -2.43 -13.72 4.95
CA CYS A 191 -2.61 -12.61 4.01
C CYS A 191 -4.08 -12.49 3.54
N ILE A 192 -4.70 -13.61 3.16
CA ILE A 192 -6.12 -13.62 2.75
C ILE A 192 -7.03 -13.18 3.90
N GLU A 193 -6.78 -13.67 5.11
CA GLU A 193 -7.53 -13.32 6.31
C GLU A 193 -7.43 -11.83 6.62
N ALA A 194 -6.22 -11.24 6.54
CA ALA A 194 -5.98 -9.83 6.75
C ALA A 194 -6.70 -8.96 5.69
N VAL A 195 -6.59 -9.31 4.40
CA VAL A 195 -7.30 -8.60 3.32
C VAL A 195 -8.82 -8.70 3.48
N ARG A 196 -9.34 -9.84 3.95
CA ARG A 196 -10.77 -9.98 4.25
C ARG A 196 -11.22 -8.97 5.30
N GLY A 197 -10.39 -8.66 6.28
CA GLY A 197 -10.63 -7.63 7.28
C GLY A 197 -10.97 -6.26 6.66
N ALA A 198 -10.36 -5.90 5.52
CA ALA A 198 -10.66 -4.65 4.83
C ALA A 198 -12.12 -4.54 4.34
N TYR A 199 -12.79 -5.67 4.10
CA TYR A 199 -14.16 -5.75 3.61
C TYR A 199 -15.20 -6.01 4.71
N THR A 200 -14.76 -6.39 5.92
CA THR A 200 -15.66 -6.86 6.98
C THR A 200 -15.53 -6.10 8.29
N LEU A 201 -14.49 -5.31 8.44
CA LEU A 201 -14.18 -4.54 9.65
C LEU A 201 -14.07 -3.05 9.32
N SER A 202 -14.09 -2.21 10.36
CA SER A 202 -13.67 -0.81 10.23
C SER A 202 -12.19 -0.75 9.81
N PHE A 203 -11.73 0.38 9.28
CA PHE A 203 -10.31 0.52 8.93
C PHE A 203 -9.39 0.31 10.14
N GLU A 204 -9.74 0.89 11.28
CA GLU A 204 -8.97 0.76 12.53
C GLU A 204 -8.94 -0.67 13.05
N ASP A 205 -10.07 -1.38 13.04
CA ASP A 205 -10.12 -2.77 13.49
C ASP A 205 -9.44 -3.70 12.48
N GLY A 206 -9.48 -3.35 11.19
CA GLY A 206 -8.71 -4.02 10.14
C GLY A 206 -7.20 -3.92 10.39
N LEU A 207 -6.69 -2.75 10.76
CA LEU A 207 -5.28 -2.57 11.14
C LEU A 207 -4.89 -3.37 12.38
N LYS A 208 -5.75 -3.40 13.42
CA LYS A 208 -5.52 -4.22 14.62
C LYS A 208 -5.48 -5.71 14.26
N ASN A 209 -6.41 -6.15 13.40
CA ASN A 209 -6.44 -7.54 12.93
C ASN A 209 -5.20 -7.87 12.09
N GLU A 210 -4.76 -6.98 11.20
CA GLU A 210 -3.51 -7.13 10.43
C GLU A 210 -2.33 -7.31 11.38
N GLY A 211 -2.17 -6.42 12.38
CA GLY A 211 -1.09 -6.52 13.36
C GLY A 211 -1.10 -7.82 14.18
N LYS A 212 -2.29 -8.28 14.59
CA LYS A 212 -2.44 -9.59 15.25
C LYS A 212 -1.97 -10.74 14.35
N LEU A 213 -2.44 -10.77 13.10
CA LEU A 213 -2.09 -11.82 12.15
C LEU A 213 -0.60 -11.77 11.76
N PHE A 214 0.00 -10.58 11.72
CA PHE A 214 1.44 -10.40 11.54
C PHE A 214 2.22 -11.07 12.67
N MET A 215 1.84 -10.83 13.92
CA MET A 215 2.48 -11.46 15.09
C MET A 215 2.28 -13.00 15.13
N GLU A 216 1.20 -13.51 14.57
CA GLU A 216 1.01 -14.96 14.42
C GLU A 216 1.94 -15.59 13.38
N CYS A 217 2.47 -14.78 12.45
CA CYS A 217 3.43 -15.23 11.43
C CYS A 217 4.89 -15.16 11.93
N MET A 218 5.19 -14.31 12.92
CA MET A 218 6.52 -14.18 13.55
C MET A 218 6.80 -15.32 14.53
#